data_a1baf79ba84f6aae5d26495828c3b389
#
_entry.id   a1baf79ba84f6aae5d26495828c3b389
#
_cell.length_a   1.000
_cell.length_b   1.000
_cell.length_c   1.000
_cell.angle_alpha   90.00
_cell.angle_beta   90.00
_cell.angle_gamma   90.00
#
_symmetry.space_group_name_H-M   'P 1'
#
loop_
_entity.id
_entity.type
_entity.pdbx_description
1 polymer ?
#
loop_
_entity_poly.entity_id
_entity_poly.type
_entity_poly.pdbx_seq_one_letter_code
_entity_poly.pdbx_strand_id
1 'polypeptide(L)'
;MKKLFISGLIIFIIFFASGTMTWFTIDKKKYDNRHYNKTINSKIEHLSISTVTTNVNVISGKKLAVYFTGDNKINVTKNNKRLSIKEKRAVDRGYGLNFNPFHSNNRKLTIVVPEKDLKSLNVQSLLGEIDLNQVNLKHVSLETDRIIQLKRSELNQLNIESSKANFYITDCLIREGRMKLDKGLTHVKNSTLSDTVFLVNRGDISMTDMKSSNDIKASTQKGNINYHFGEKPKNTLLKLHPGHGNKEIKNRYFDKGKVGNSDNILEFYTVDGDIIIE
;
A
#
# COMPACT_ATOMS: atom_id res chain seq x y z
N MET A 1 -12.72 -21.27 57.58
CA MET A 1 -12.97 -20.91 56.18
C MET A 1 -13.19 -19.39 55.99
N LYS A 2 -14.11 -18.69 56.72
CA LYS A 2 -14.38 -17.24 56.55
C LYS A 2 -13.14 -16.36 56.71
N LYS A 3 -12.29 -16.62 57.76
CA LYS A 3 -11.07 -15.82 57.97
C LYS A 3 -10.06 -15.95 56.82
N LEU A 4 -9.90 -17.13 56.27
CA LEU A 4 -8.99 -17.39 55.15
C LEU A 4 -9.49 -16.68 53.84
N PHE A 5 -10.79 -16.69 53.62
CA PHE A 5 -11.41 -15.99 52.50
C PHE A 5 -11.23 -14.46 52.61
N ILE A 6 -11.45 -13.90 53.81
CA ILE A 6 -11.28 -12.47 54.07
C ILE A 6 -9.81 -12.05 53.88
N SER A 7 -8.87 -12.86 54.38
CA SER A 7 -7.43 -12.55 54.18
C SER A 7 -7.05 -12.63 52.68
N GLY A 8 -7.54 -13.62 51.95
CA GLY A 8 -7.30 -13.70 50.51
C GLY A 8 -7.89 -12.51 49.73
N LEU A 9 -9.11 -12.07 50.13
CA LEU A 9 -9.76 -10.91 49.51
C LEU A 9 -8.95 -9.58 49.77
N ILE A 10 -8.47 -9.44 51.00
CA ILE A 10 -7.63 -8.22 51.33
C ILE A 10 -6.35 -8.23 50.50
N ILE A 11 -5.65 -9.35 50.40
CA ILE A 11 -4.45 -9.50 49.60
C ILE A 11 -4.75 -9.17 48.12
N PHE A 12 -5.84 -9.73 47.57
CA PHE A 12 -6.26 -9.46 46.22
C PHE A 12 -6.49 -7.94 45.97
N ILE A 13 -7.24 -7.29 46.86
CA ILE A 13 -7.54 -5.85 46.75
C ILE A 13 -6.24 -5.03 46.77
N ILE A 14 -5.26 -5.34 47.64
CA ILE A 14 -3.99 -4.66 47.72
C ILE A 14 -3.20 -4.80 46.43
N PHE A 15 -3.06 -6.02 45.91
CA PHE A 15 -2.36 -6.26 44.63
C PHE A 15 -3.07 -5.63 43.44
N PHE A 16 -4.40 -5.70 43.40
CA PHE A 16 -5.20 -5.08 42.36
C PHE A 16 -5.04 -3.55 42.36
N ALA A 17 -5.13 -2.91 43.54
CA ALA A 17 -4.95 -1.48 43.68
C ALA A 17 -3.51 -1.06 43.30
N SER A 18 -2.50 -1.81 43.76
CA SER A 18 -1.10 -1.54 43.44
C SER A 18 -0.83 -1.73 41.93
N GLY A 19 -1.33 -2.79 41.31
CA GLY A 19 -1.22 -3.03 39.88
C GLY A 19 -1.90 -1.94 39.06
N THR A 20 -3.11 -1.54 39.47
CA THR A 20 -3.85 -0.44 38.84
C THR A 20 -3.10 0.89 38.95
N MET A 21 -2.55 1.19 40.13
CA MET A 21 -1.77 2.42 40.33
C MET A 21 -0.50 2.43 39.49
N THR A 22 0.23 1.31 39.45
CA THR A 22 1.43 1.17 38.61
C THR A 22 1.08 1.37 37.11
N TRP A 23 -0.04 0.79 36.67
CA TRP A 23 -0.52 0.99 35.32
C TRP A 23 -0.75 2.47 34.99
N PHE A 24 -1.53 3.18 35.81
CA PHE A 24 -1.87 4.58 35.54
C PHE A 24 -0.69 5.54 35.67
N THR A 25 0.29 5.26 36.52
CA THR A 25 1.41 6.17 36.76
C THR A 25 2.62 5.90 35.87
N ILE A 26 2.91 4.64 35.56
CA ILE A 26 4.14 4.23 34.86
C ILE A 26 3.83 3.69 33.48
N ASP A 27 2.96 2.68 33.39
CA ASP A 27 2.81 1.94 32.15
C ASP A 27 1.99 2.70 31.10
N LYS A 28 0.95 3.43 31.51
CA LYS A 28 0.15 4.24 30.58
C LYS A 28 1.02 5.21 29.79
N LYS A 29 1.99 5.87 30.42
CA LYS A 29 2.90 6.82 29.75
C LYS A 29 3.79 6.19 28.68
N LYS A 30 4.08 4.88 28.79
CA LYS A 30 4.87 4.15 27.79
C LYS A 30 4.06 3.86 26.51
N TYR A 31 2.74 3.87 26.62
CA TYR A 31 1.80 3.56 25.53
C TYR A 31 1.07 4.79 25.00
N ASP A 32 1.34 5.98 25.52
CA ASP A 32 0.74 7.20 25.01
C ASP A 32 1.19 7.47 23.56
N ASN A 33 0.23 7.85 22.74
CA ASN A 33 0.51 8.24 21.36
C ASN A 33 1.35 9.52 21.35
N ARG A 34 2.38 9.49 20.55
CA ARG A 34 3.21 10.65 20.23
C ARG A 34 2.61 11.35 19.03
N HIS A 35 2.61 12.67 19.09
CA HIS A 35 2.20 13.50 17.99
C HIS A 35 3.41 14.28 17.46
N TYR A 36 3.59 14.23 16.16
CA TYR A 36 4.58 15.05 15.47
C TYR A 36 3.87 15.81 14.36
N ASN A 37 4.04 17.11 14.31
CA ASN A 37 3.46 17.97 13.30
C ASN A 37 4.51 19.00 12.89
N LYS A 38 4.92 18.98 11.61
CA LYS A 38 5.91 19.91 11.10
C LYS A 38 5.66 20.25 9.66
N THR A 39 5.53 21.54 9.36
CA THR A 39 5.57 22.07 8.00
C THR A 39 7.01 22.34 7.61
N ILE A 40 7.40 21.97 6.40
CA ILE A 40 8.76 22.10 5.87
C ILE A 40 8.74 23.15 4.76
N ASN A 41 9.28 24.32 5.05
CA ASN A 41 9.25 25.47 4.12
C ASN A 41 10.38 25.44 3.07
N SER A 42 11.17 24.38 3.02
CA SER A 42 12.24 24.25 2.05
C SER A 42 11.85 23.34 0.91
N LYS A 43 12.36 23.61 -0.29
CA LYS A 43 12.14 22.77 -1.45
C LYS A 43 12.77 21.39 -1.24
N ILE A 44 11.93 20.36 -1.29
CA ILE A 44 12.34 18.95 -1.22
C ILE A 44 12.02 18.31 -2.56
N GLU A 45 13.03 17.66 -3.15
CA GLU A 45 12.90 16.95 -4.42
C GLU A 45 12.83 15.43 -4.25
N HIS A 46 13.34 14.91 -3.13
CA HIS A 46 13.40 13.48 -2.86
C HIS A 46 12.90 13.18 -1.44
N LEU A 47 11.92 12.31 -1.32
CA LEU A 47 11.36 11.87 -0.06
C LEU A 47 11.57 10.36 0.11
N SER A 48 12.18 9.97 1.24
CA SER A 48 12.35 8.57 1.62
C SER A 48 11.70 8.33 2.98
N ILE A 49 10.83 7.34 3.03
CA ILE A 49 10.07 6.95 4.21
C ILE A 49 10.36 5.49 4.51
N SER A 50 10.77 5.18 5.73
CA SER A 50 11.00 3.82 6.19
C SER A 50 10.25 3.60 7.51
N THR A 51 9.23 2.75 7.47
CA THR A 51 8.40 2.42 8.63
C THR A 51 8.42 0.92 8.91
N VAL A 52 7.99 0.53 10.09
CA VAL A 52 7.89 -0.89 10.48
C VAL A 52 6.43 -1.30 10.54
N THR A 53 5.63 -0.57 11.30
CA THR A 53 4.22 -0.90 11.55
C THR A 53 3.29 0.28 11.32
N THR A 54 3.84 1.45 11.01
CA THR A 54 3.08 2.68 10.79
C THR A 54 2.51 2.70 9.38
N ASN A 55 1.21 2.94 9.26
CA ASN A 55 0.55 3.18 7.98
C ASN A 55 1.00 4.53 7.41
N VAL A 56 1.37 4.54 6.14
CA VAL A 56 1.87 5.71 5.44
C VAL A 56 0.82 6.21 4.46
N ASN A 57 0.39 7.45 4.64
CA ASN A 57 -0.55 8.13 3.76
C ASN A 57 0.13 9.34 3.12
N VAL A 58 0.22 9.39 1.80
CA VAL A 58 0.78 10.52 1.05
C VAL A 58 -0.33 11.16 0.23
N ILE A 59 -0.54 12.43 0.47
CA ILE A 59 -1.60 13.21 -0.19
C ILE A 59 -1.04 14.49 -0.79
N SER A 60 -1.69 14.99 -1.83
CA SER A 60 -1.37 16.30 -2.42
C SER A 60 -1.81 17.45 -1.51
N GLY A 61 -1.08 18.56 -1.57
CA GLY A 61 -1.42 19.80 -0.89
C GLY A 61 -0.51 20.98 -1.23
N LYS A 62 -0.72 22.11 -0.57
CA LYS A 62 -0.01 23.36 -0.91
C LYS A 62 1.43 23.41 -0.38
N LYS A 63 1.72 22.78 0.75
CA LYS A 63 3.01 22.82 1.42
C LYS A 63 3.39 21.44 1.90
N LEU A 64 4.69 21.15 1.90
CA LEU A 64 5.19 19.91 2.48
C LEU A 64 4.98 19.91 3.99
N ALA A 65 4.23 18.93 4.49
CA ALA A 65 3.97 18.77 5.91
C ALA A 65 4.03 17.29 6.30
N VAL A 66 4.47 17.05 7.52
CA VAL A 66 4.62 15.72 8.12
C VAL A 66 3.78 15.67 9.38
N TYR A 67 2.81 14.78 9.42
CA TYR A 67 1.94 14.51 10.57
C TYR A 67 2.11 13.07 10.99
N PHE A 68 2.45 12.84 12.23
CA PHE A 68 2.56 11.49 12.77
C PHE A 68 1.76 11.38 14.08
N THR A 69 1.06 10.27 14.18
CA THR A 69 0.40 9.85 15.43
C THR A 69 0.73 8.37 15.64
N GLY A 70 1.20 8.02 16.81
CA GLY A 70 1.55 6.65 17.16
C GLY A 70 2.46 6.57 18.36
N ASP A 71 2.67 5.38 18.86
CA ASP A 71 3.47 5.09 20.04
C ASP A 71 4.96 4.91 19.75
N ASN A 72 5.35 4.75 18.48
CA ASN A 72 6.74 4.71 18.05
C ASN A 72 7.35 6.11 17.94
N LYS A 73 8.67 6.17 17.83
CA LYS A 73 9.38 7.42 17.52
C LYS A 73 9.61 7.50 16.02
N ILE A 74 9.41 8.69 15.44
CA ILE A 74 9.90 8.99 14.11
C ILE A 74 11.11 9.91 14.18
N ASN A 75 12.08 9.67 13.30
CA ASN A 75 13.21 10.54 13.07
C ASN A 75 13.07 11.19 11.70
N VAL A 76 12.99 12.52 11.66
CA VAL A 76 12.85 13.30 10.44
C VAL A 76 14.16 14.05 10.23
N THR A 77 14.91 13.65 9.20
CA THR A 77 16.19 14.25 8.86
C THR A 77 16.11 14.88 7.47
N LYS A 78 16.61 16.09 7.37
CA LYS A 78 16.73 16.83 6.12
C LYS A 78 18.19 17.01 5.75
N ASN A 79 18.53 16.67 4.52
CA ASN A 79 19.85 16.96 3.94
C ASN A 79 19.66 17.53 2.54
N ASN A 80 19.99 18.80 2.35
CA ASN A 80 19.77 19.56 1.10
C ASN A 80 18.30 19.44 0.65
N LYS A 81 18.07 18.85 -0.52
CA LYS A 81 16.76 18.65 -1.14
C LYS A 81 16.15 17.27 -0.82
N ARG A 82 16.75 16.52 0.09
CA ARG A 82 16.27 15.19 0.52
C ARG A 82 15.67 15.25 1.90
N LEU A 83 14.52 14.63 2.08
CA LEU A 83 13.87 14.41 3.35
C LEU A 83 13.81 12.92 3.62
N SER A 84 14.30 12.50 4.78
CA SER A 84 14.23 11.11 5.22
C SER A 84 13.42 11.02 6.51
N ILE A 85 12.43 10.14 6.52
CA ILE A 85 11.58 9.86 7.69
C ILE A 85 11.76 8.38 8.03
N LYS A 86 12.26 8.10 9.24
CA LYS A 86 12.48 6.74 9.72
C LYS A 86 11.73 6.50 11.01
N GLU A 87 10.95 5.43 11.05
CA GLU A 87 10.36 4.94 12.27
C GLU A 87 11.43 4.21 13.09
N LYS A 88 11.56 4.59 14.36
CA LYS A 88 12.36 3.84 15.33
C LYS A 88 11.40 3.01 16.17
N ARG A 89 11.61 1.69 16.23
CA ARG A 89 10.90 0.87 17.21
C ARG A 89 11.12 1.47 18.60
N ALA A 90 10.06 1.61 19.37
CA ALA A 90 10.22 1.85 20.80
C ALA A 90 10.98 0.64 21.35
N VAL A 91 12.13 0.94 21.99
CA VAL A 91 13.02 -0.08 22.56
C VAL A 91 12.20 -0.99 23.46
N ASP A 92 12.38 -2.29 23.28
CA ASP A 92 11.96 -3.40 24.14
C ASP A 92 10.78 -3.11 25.07
N ARG A 93 9.61 -3.23 24.50
CA ARG A 93 8.43 -3.51 25.33
C ARG A 93 8.55 -5.00 25.65
N GLY A 94 9.07 -5.32 26.84
CA GLY A 94 9.20 -6.69 27.29
C GLY A 94 7.93 -7.50 26.98
N TYR A 95 7.99 -8.79 27.02
CA TYR A 95 6.89 -9.74 26.74
C TYR A 95 5.61 -9.52 27.59
N GLY A 96 5.37 -8.31 28.09
CA GLY A 96 4.17 -7.90 28.80
C GLY A 96 2.98 -7.92 27.85
N LEU A 97 2.02 -8.80 28.07
CA LEU A 97 0.73 -8.76 27.44
C LEU A 97 0.06 -7.42 27.76
N ASN A 98 -0.13 -6.58 26.75
CA ASN A 98 -0.86 -5.33 26.94
C ASN A 98 -2.37 -5.62 26.93
N PHE A 99 -2.95 -5.76 28.10
CA PHE A 99 -4.39 -5.96 28.30
C PHE A 99 -5.20 -4.65 28.26
N ASN A 100 -4.64 -3.56 27.74
CA ASN A 100 -5.42 -2.32 27.61
C ASN A 100 -6.45 -2.43 26.48
N PRO A 101 -7.75 -2.66 26.77
CA PRO A 101 -8.77 -2.76 25.73
C PRO A 101 -9.05 -1.44 25.02
N PHE A 102 -8.54 -0.31 25.54
CA PHE A 102 -8.71 1.03 24.98
C PHE A 102 -7.49 1.49 24.18
N HIS A 103 -6.46 0.63 24.03
CA HIS A 103 -5.28 0.99 23.27
C HIS A 103 -5.56 0.80 21.77
N SER A 104 -5.83 1.87 21.06
CA SER A 104 -5.88 1.84 19.60
C SER A 104 -4.45 1.93 19.04
N ASN A 105 -4.00 0.87 18.39
CA ASN A 105 -2.71 0.86 17.67
C ASN A 105 -2.76 1.68 16.36
N ASN A 106 -3.39 2.84 16.38
CA ASN A 106 -3.54 3.66 15.19
C ASN A 106 -2.25 4.45 14.90
N ARG A 107 -1.24 3.75 14.38
CA ARG A 107 0.02 4.36 13.94
C ARG A 107 -0.16 4.87 12.52
N LYS A 108 -0.16 6.18 12.36
CA LYS A 108 -0.37 6.83 11.08
C LYS A 108 0.66 7.93 10.84
N LEU A 109 1.30 7.87 9.68
CA LEU A 109 2.17 8.90 9.13
C LEU A 109 1.50 9.49 7.90
N THR A 110 1.08 10.74 7.97
CA THR A 110 0.51 11.47 6.83
C THR A 110 1.52 12.48 6.33
N ILE A 111 1.83 12.41 5.05
CA ILE A 111 2.69 13.35 4.36
C ILE A 111 1.85 14.11 3.34
N VAL A 112 1.84 15.43 3.49
CA VAL A 112 1.28 16.32 2.47
C VAL A 112 2.42 16.73 1.55
N VAL A 113 2.27 16.50 0.25
CA VAL A 113 3.29 16.82 -0.75
C VAL A 113 2.79 17.88 -1.72
N PRO A 114 3.60 18.91 -2.05
CA PRO A 114 3.25 19.87 -3.08
C PRO A 114 3.32 19.24 -4.46
N GLU A 115 2.40 19.61 -5.35
CA GLU A 115 2.21 18.98 -6.66
C GLU A 115 3.44 19.04 -7.58
N LYS A 116 4.28 20.04 -7.45
CA LYS A 116 5.35 20.32 -8.44
C LYS A 116 6.78 20.11 -7.95
N ASP A 117 7.01 20.00 -6.65
CA ASP A 117 8.36 20.04 -6.10
C ASP A 117 8.98 18.65 -5.93
N LEU A 118 8.18 17.64 -5.63
CA LEU A 118 8.68 16.30 -5.36
C LEU A 118 8.92 15.54 -6.68
N LYS A 119 10.16 15.10 -6.89
CA LYS A 119 10.58 14.31 -8.06
C LYS A 119 10.52 12.82 -7.80
N SER A 120 10.90 12.40 -6.60
CA SER A 120 10.89 10.98 -6.23
C SER A 120 10.36 10.74 -4.84
N LEU A 121 9.61 9.67 -4.72
CA LEU A 121 9.06 9.13 -3.48
C LEU A 121 9.50 7.67 -3.34
N ASN A 122 10.17 7.33 -2.24
CA ASN A 122 10.45 5.96 -1.85
C ASN A 122 9.80 5.68 -0.50
N VAL A 123 8.91 4.69 -0.45
CA VAL A 123 8.24 4.26 0.79
C VAL A 123 8.48 2.78 1.00
N GLN A 124 9.10 2.45 2.10
CA GLN A 124 9.28 1.08 2.58
C GLN A 124 8.60 0.92 3.92
N SER A 125 7.68 -0.01 4.02
CA SER A 125 7.02 -0.37 5.26
C SER A 125 6.98 -1.88 5.43
N LEU A 126 7.41 -2.40 6.58
CA LEU A 126 7.39 -3.86 6.77
C LEU A 126 5.96 -4.38 6.94
N LEU A 127 5.17 -3.76 7.81
CA LEU A 127 3.83 -4.22 8.19
C LEU A 127 2.77 -3.11 8.18
N GLY A 128 3.10 -1.90 7.72
CA GLY A 128 2.16 -0.80 7.56
C GLY A 128 1.59 -0.76 6.15
N GLU A 129 0.41 -0.22 6.00
CA GLU A 129 -0.22 0.01 4.70
C GLU A 129 0.33 1.29 4.06
N ILE A 130 0.36 1.33 2.72
CA ILE A 130 0.78 2.50 1.95
C ILE A 130 -0.41 2.98 1.11
N ASP A 131 -0.81 4.23 1.30
CA ASP A 131 -1.89 4.89 0.54
C ASP A 131 -1.34 6.16 -0.12
N LEU A 132 -1.38 6.23 -1.44
CA LEU A 132 -1.08 7.42 -2.23
C LEU A 132 -2.36 7.94 -2.86
N ASN A 133 -2.71 9.19 -2.58
CA ASN A 133 -3.96 9.76 -3.07
C ASN A 133 -3.76 11.16 -3.65
N GLN A 134 -4.20 11.36 -4.88
CA GLN A 134 -4.13 12.63 -5.62
C GLN A 134 -2.71 13.18 -5.75
N VAL A 135 -1.72 12.30 -5.98
CA VAL A 135 -0.33 12.72 -6.16
C VAL A 135 0.10 12.67 -7.63
N ASN A 136 0.93 13.64 -8.04
CA ASN A 136 1.56 13.65 -9.35
C ASN A 136 3.08 13.59 -9.14
N LEU A 137 3.70 12.46 -9.53
CA LEU A 137 5.10 12.18 -9.22
C LEU A 137 5.83 11.54 -10.42
N LYS A 138 7.12 11.88 -10.54
CA LYS A 138 7.95 11.31 -11.62
C LYS A 138 8.41 9.90 -11.33
N HIS A 139 8.91 9.65 -10.11
CA HIS A 139 9.45 8.34 -9.74
C HIS A 139 8.90 7.92 -8.39
N VAL A 140 8.26 6.78 -8.34
CA VAL A 140 7.67 6.22 -7.13
C VAL A 140 8.15 4.78 -6.95
N SER A 141 8.66 4.47 -5.76
CA SER A 141 9.01 3.11 -5.35
C SER A 141 8.32 2.78 -4.04
N LEU A 142 7.57 1.68 -4.02
CA LEU A 142 6.77 1.26 -2.87
C LEU A 142 7.08 -0.19 -2.51
N GLU A 143 7.21 -0.45 -1.21
CA GLU A 143 7.45 -1.78 -0.68
C GLU A 143 6.70 -1.96 0.64
N THR A 144 5.84 -2.97 0.74
CA THR A 144 5.21 -3.40 1.99
C THR A 144 4.64 -4.81 1.83
N ASP A 145 4.53 -5.55 2.91
CA ASP A 145 3.88 -6.86 2.94
C ASP A 145 2.40 -6.80 3.36
N ARG A 146 1.74 -5.65 3.16
CA ARG A 146 0.33 -5.45 3.55
C ARG A 146 -0.51 -4.99 2.36
N ILE A 147 -0.90 -3.75 2.36
CA ILE A 147 -1.78 -3.14 1.36
C ILE A 147 -1.08 -1.95 0.74
N ILE A 148 -1.11 -1.87 -0.60
CA ILE A 148 -0.75 -0.69 -1.36
C ILE A 148 -2.00 -0.19 -2.07
N GLN A 149 -2.38 1.06 -1.81
CA GLN A 149 -3.48 1.73 -2.49
C GLN A 149 -2.97 2.96 -3.24
N LEU A 150 -3.29 3.03 -4.52
CA LEU A 150 -3.04 4.20 -5.36
C LEU A 150 -4.38 4.72 -5.86
N LYS A 151 -4.67 5.98 -5.61
CA LYS A 151 -5.95 6.59 -6.01
C LYS A 151 -5.75 7.94 -6.67
N ARG A 152 -6.43 8.17 -7.79
CA ARG A 152 -6.50 9.48 -8.48
C ARG A 152 -5.12 10.11 -8.68
N SER A 153 -4.13 9.30 -9.04
CA SER A 153 -2.73 9.71 -9.08
C SER A 153 -2.15 9.58 -10.49
N GLU A 154 -1.23 10.47 -10.82
CA GLU A 154 -0.50 10.45 -12.07
C GLU A 154 0.98 10.16 -11.79
N LEU A 155 1.47 9.02 -12.27
CA LEU A 155 2.82 8.53 -12.00
C LEU A 155 3.53 8.24 -13.32
N ASN A 156 4.72 8.85 -13.51
CA ASN A 156 5.49 8.57 -14.71
C ASN A 156 6.17 7.21 -14.60
N GLN A 157 6.87 6.96 -13.48
CA GLN A 157 7.51 5.66 -13.21
C GLN A 157 7.08 5.14 -11.86
N LEU A 158 6.53 3.93 -11.84
CA LEU A 158 6.10 3.24 -10.63
C LEU A 158 6.81 1.89 -10.52
N ASN A 159 7.48 1.67 -9.41
CA ASN A 159 8.01 0.37 -9.04
C ASN A 159 7.39 -0.09 -7.73
N ILE A 160 6.78 -1.28 -7.74
CA ILE A 160 6.24 -1.92 -6.54
C ILE A 160 6.84 -3.31 -6.43
N GLU A 161 7.40 -3.61 -5.27
CA GLU A 161 7.88 -4.95 -4.95
C GLU A 161 7.35 -5.38 -3.59
N SER A 162 6.84 -6.62 -3.50
CA SER A 162 6.30 -7.16 -2.26
C SER A 162 6.34 -8.67 -2.25
N SER A 163 6.61 -9.24 -1.09
CA SER A 163 6.47 -10.68 -0.86
C SER A 163 5.02 -11.08 -0.62
N LYS A 164 4.23 -10.22 0.06
CA LYS A 164 2.84 -10.56 0.39
C LYS A 164 2.01 -9.30 0.58
N ALA A 165 1.40 -8.82 -0.49
CA ALA A 165 0.55 -7.64 -0.41
C ALA A 165 -0.68 -7.75 -1.32
N ASN A 166 -1.67 -6.89 -1.06
CA ASN A 166 -2.73 -6.63 -2.02
C ASN A 166 -2.53 -5.24 -2.64
N PHE A 167 -2.59 -5.16 -3.98
CA PHE A 167 -2.46 -3.91 -4.72
C PHE A 167 -3.83 -3.44 -5.19
N TYR A 168 -4.14 -2.19 -4.90
CA TYR A 168 -5.36 -1.52 -5.37
C TYR A 168 -4.98 -0.24 -6.09
N ILE A 169 -5.28 -0.17 -7.38
CA ILE A 169 -5.00 0.98 -8.24
C ILE A 169 -6.32 1.47 -8.81
N THR A 170 -6.73 2.69 -8.49
CA THR A 170 -8.03 3.23 -8.89
C THR A 170 -7.90 4.65 -9.41
N ASP A 171 -8.49 4.93 -10.57
CA ASP A 171 -8.51 6.27 -11.19
C ASP A 171 -7.09 6.83 -11.41
N CYS A 172 -6.13 6.00 -11.81
CA CYS A 172 -4.74 6.38 -11.96
C CYS A 172 -4.31 6.44 -13.44
N LEU A 173 -3.30 7.31 -13.70
CA LEU A 173 -2.54 7.31 -14.94
C LEU A 173 -1.10 6.91 -14.62
N ILE A 174 -0.64 5.78 -15.14
CA ILE A 174 0.72 5.25 -14.95
C ILE A 174 1.34 5.07 -16.34
N ARG A 175 2.50 5.71 -16.58
CA ARG A 175 3.16 5.68 -17.89
C ARG A 175 4.16 4.53 -18.03
N GLU A 176 4.90 4.25 -16.97
CA GLU A 176 5.84 3.13 -16.90
C GLU A 176 5.65 2.44 -15.55
N GLY A 177 5.14 1.22 -15.53
CA GLY A 177 4.83 0.49 -14.31
C GLY A 177 5.57 -0.85 -14.23
N ARG A 178 6.19 -1.15 -13.10
CA ARG A 178 6.69 -2.48 -12.79
C ARG A 178 6.23 -2.90 -11.41
N MET A 179 5.43 -3.96 -11.36
CA MET A 179 4.82 -4.44 -10.14
C MET A 179 5.10 -5.93 -9.97
N LYS A 180 5.85 -6.27 -8.91
CA LYS A 180 6.24 -7.64 -8.61
C LYS A 180 5.64 -8.06 -7.28
N LEU A 181 4.96 -9.20 -7.27
CA LEU A 181 4.25 -9.74 -6.11
C LEU A 181 4.48 -11.26 -6.02
N ASP A 182 5.00 -11.75 -4.89
CA ASP A 182 5.07 -13.21 -4.71
C ASP A 182 3.70 -13.79 -4.36
N LYS A 183 2.94 -13.16 -3.44
CA LYS A 183 1.61 -13.64 -3.05
C LYS A 183 0.65 -12.50 -2.71
N GLY A 184 -0.55 -12.53 -3.30
CA GLY A 184 -1.63 -11.57 -3.00
C GLY A 184 -2.47 -11.25 -4.22
N LEU A 185 -3.34 -10.28 -4.09
CA LEU A 185 -4.28 -9.86 -5.12
C LEU A 185 -3.84 -8.55 -5.77
N THR A 186 -4.04 -8.44 -7.08
CA THR A 186 -3.88 -7.19 -7.81
C THR A 186 -5.24 -6.76 -8.36
N HIS A 187 -5.71 -5.60 -7.96
CA HIS A 187 -6.96 -5.02 -8.43
C HIS A 187 -6.73 -3.64 -9.02
N VAL A 188 -7.02 -3.48 -10.30
CA VAL A 188 -6.92 -2.22 -11.03
C VAL A 188 -8.30 -1.81 -11.51
N LYS A 189 -8.67 -0.56 -11.29
CA LYS A 189 -9.97 -0.04 -11.71
C LYS A 189 -9.85 1.31 -12.36
N ASN A 190 -10.61 1.52 -13.46
CA ASN A 190 -10.79 2.82 -14.15
C ASN A 190 -9.47 3.58 -14.35
N SER A 191 -8.42 2.88 -14.79
CA SER A 191 -7.07 3.44 -14.89
C SER A 191 -6.53 3.33 -16.31
N THR A 192 -5.55 4.17 -16.63
CA THR A 192 -4.77 4.10 -17.87
C THR A 192 -3.34 3.70 -17.52
N LEU A 193 -2.90 2.61 -18.10
CA LEU A 193 -1.58 2.02 -17.87
C LEU A 193 -0.86 1.89 -19.21
N SER A 194 0.28 2.57 -19.35
CA SER A 194 1.15 2.44 -20.52
C SER A 194 2.45 1.77 -20.08
N ASP A 195 3.03 0.95 -20.94
CA ASP A 195 4.28 0.22 -20.64
C ASP A 195 4.34 -0.35 -19.23
N THR A 196 3.27 -1.09 -18.86
CA THR A 196 3.10 -1.56 -17.49
C THR A 196 3.18 -3.08 -17.40
N VAL A 197 4.02 -3.57 -16.48
CA VAL A 197 4.26 -5.00 -16.27
C VAL A 197 3.84 -5.42 -14.86
N PHE A 198 3.00 -6.45 -14.79
CA PHE A 198 2.61 -7.15 -13.56
C PHE A 198 3.23 -8.55 -13.55
N LEU A 199 4.00 -8.86 -12.53
CA LEU A 199 4.60 -10.17 -12.29
C LEU A 199 4.08 -10.70 -10.95
N VAL A 200 3.15 -11.63 -10.98
CA VAL A 200 2.54 -12.23 -9.79
C VAL A 200 2.91 -13.71 -9.76
N ASN A 201 3.43 -14.21 -8.65
CA ASN A 201 3.68 -15.63 -8.52
C ASN A 201 2.39 -16.38 -8.13
N ARG A 202 1.69 -15.93 -7.08
CA ARG A 202 0.44 -16.56 -6.62
C ARG A 202 -0.62 -15.51 -6.30
N GLY A 203 -1.67 -15.48 -7.08
CA GLY A 203 -2.80 -14.57 -6.90
C GLY A 203 -3.42 -14.14 -8.21
N ASP A 204 -4.62 -13.63 -8.12
CA ASP A 204 -5.37 -13.14 -9.26
C ASP A 204 -5.00 -11.70 -9.61
N ILE A 205 -5.08 -11.41 -10.91
CA ILE A 205 -4.98 -10.05 -11.45
C ILE A 205 -6.34 -9.70 -12.03
N SER A 206 -7.02 -8.75 -11.40
CA SER A 206 -8.33 -8.25 -11.82
C SER A 206 -8.24 -6.80 -12.26
N MET A 207 -8.60 -6.52 -13.50
CA MET A 207 -8.62 -5.20 -14.11
C MET A 207 -10.04 -4.88 -14.56
N THR A 208 -10.70 -3.90 -13.93
CA THR A 208 -12.11 -3.58 -14.17
C THR A 208 -12.30 -2.14 -14.63
N ASP A 209 -13.31 -1.92 -15.48
CA ASP A 209 -13.64 -0.61 -16.03
C ASP A 209 -12.46 0.09 -16.72
N MET A 210 -11.58 -0.71 -17.36
CA MET A 210 -10.34 -0.21 -17.94
C MET A 210 -10.58 0.67 -19.18
N LYS A 211 -9.74 1.68 -19.35
CA LYS A 211 -9.76 2.54 -20.53
C LYS A 211 -9.31 1.79 -21.77
N SER A 212 -9.65 2.32 -22.95
CA SER A 212 -9.30 1.69 -24.24
C SER A 212 -7.79 1.76 -24.58
N SER A 213 -7.06 2.70 -24.00
CA SER A 213 -5.65 2.96 -24.32
C SER A 213 -4.74 2.39 -23.24
N ASN A 214 -4.57 1.08 -23.21
CA ASN A 214 -3.69 0.41 -22.26
C ASN A 214 -2.66 -0.46 -22.99
N ASP A 215 -1.40 -0.40 -22.54
CA ASP A 215 -0.32 -1.29 -22.94
C ASP A 215 0.21 -2.01 -21.70
N ILE A 216 -0.18 -3.27 -21.57
CA ILE A 216 -0.01 -4.05 -20.33
C ILE A 216 0.51 -5.44 -20.63
N LYS A 217 1.56 -5.82 -19.91
CA LYS A 217 1.99 -7.20 -19.80
C LYS A 217 1.71 -7.71 -18.40
N ALA A 218 0.91 -8.76 -18.27
CA ALA A 218 0.59 -9.35 -16.97
C ALA A 218 0.87 -10.85 -16.97
N SER A 219 1.46 -11.33 -15.88
CA SER A 219 1.80 -12.73 -15.71
C SER A 219 1.47 -13.20 -14.30
N THR A 220 0.83 -14.37 -14.17
CA THR A 220 0.68 -15.08 -12.90
C THR A 220 1.04 -16.56 -13.05
N GLN A 221 1.72 -17.14 -12.05
CA GLN A 221 1.98 -18.59 -12.09
C GLN A 221 0.77 -19.37 -11.60
N LYS A 222 0.11 -18.90 -10.52
CA LYS A 222 -1.11 -19.53 -9.97
C LYS A 222 -2.16 -18.48 -9.68
N GLY A 223 -3.13 -18.37 -10.56
CA GLY A 223 -4.23 -17.41 -10.47
C GLY A 223 -4.77 -17.04 -11.83
N ASN A 224 -5.88 -16.33 -11.85
CA ASN A 224 -6.57 -15.90 -13.04
C ASN A 224 -6.20 -14.46 -13.42
N ILE A 225 -6.33 -14.13 -14.70
CA ILE A 225 -6.26 -12.76 -15.20
C ILE A 225 -7.61 -12.40 -15.79
N ASN A 226 -8.31 -11.46 -15.17
CA ASN A 226 -9.59 -10.95 -15.64
C ASN A 226 -9.42 -9.50 -16.08
N TYR A 227 -9.79 -9.19 -17.29
CA TYR A 227 -9.72 -7.84 -17.85
C TYR A 227 -11.07 -7.43 -18.43
N HIS A 228 -11.68 -6.40 -17.86
CA HIS A 228 -12.93 -5.83 -18.31
C HIS A 228 -12.72 -4.40 -18.82
N PHE A 229 -13.12 -4.16 -20.07
CA PHE A 229 -13.14 -2.83 -20.65
C PHE A 229 -14.33 -2.03 -20.11
N GLY A 230 -14.08 -0.85 -19.56
CA GLY A 230 -15.13 0.10 -19.16
C GLY A 230 -15.73 0.87 -20.34
N GLU A 231 -15.11 0.77 -21.51
CA GLU A 231 -15.54 1.42 -22.75
C GLU A 231 -15.20 0.54 -23.95
N LYS A 232 -15.71 0.91 -25.12
CA LYS A 232 -15.41 0.16 -26.36
C LYS A 232 -13.90 0.14 -26.61
N PRO A 233 -13.27 -1.06 -26.76
CA PRO A 233 -11.85 -1.16 -27.07
C PRO A 233 -11.52 -0.49 -28.41
N LYS A 234 -10.33 0.10 -28.49
CA LYS A 234 -9.82 0.77 -29.70
C LYS A 234 -8.36 0.39 -29.92
N ASN A 235 -8.01 0.06 -31.18
CA ASN A 235 -6.61 -0.18 -31.57
C ASN A 235 -5.88 -1.17 -30.65
N THR A 236 -6.52 -2.27 -30.25
CA THR A 236 -6.01 -3.22 -29.26
C THR A 236 -5.70 -4.57 -29.87
N LEU A 237 -4.54 -5.13 -29.53
CA LEU A 237 -4.14 -6.50 -29.82
C LEU A 237 -4.07 -7.31 -28.52
N LEU A 238 -4.77 -8.43 -28.49
CA LEU A 238 -4.71 -9.39 -27.39
C LEU A 238 -3.70 -10.50 -27.71
N LYS A 239 -2.74 -10.71 -26.81
CA LYS A 239 -1.82 -11.84 -26.80
C LYS A 239 -2.06 -12.65 -25.52
N LEU A 240 -2.83 -13.72 -25.61
CA LEU A 240 -3.31 -14.49 -24.48
C LEU A 240 -2.68 -15.88 -24.46
N HIS A 241 -1.93 -16.20 -23.42
CA HIS A 241 -1.15 -17.42 -23.25
C HIS A 241 -1.53 -18.11 -21.93
N PRO A 242 -2.69 -18.78 -21.85
CA PRO A 242 -3.03 -19.63 -20.72
C PRO A 242 -2.20 -20.93 -20.82
N GLY A 243 -1.52 -21.31 -19.75
CA GLY A 243 -0.77 -22.58 -19.71
C GLY A 243 -1.72 -23.78 -19.62
N HIS A 244 -2.08 -24.18 -18.41
CA HIS A 244 -3.03 -25.26 -18.17
C HIS A 244 -4.51 -24.80 -18.08
N GLY A 245 -4.76 -23.49 -18.16
CA GLY A 245 -6.09 -22.91 -18.11
C GLY A 245 -6.69 -22.64 -19.49
N ASN A 246 -7.77 -21.88 -19.50
CA ASN A 246 -8.51 -21.50 -20.69
C ASN A 246 -8.36 -20.01 -20.98
N LYS A 247 -8.57 -19.62 -22.24
CA LYS A 247 -8.77 -18.23 -22.62
C LYS A 247 -10.18 -18.03 -23.14
N GLU A 248 -10.83 -16.97 -22.65
CA GLU A 248 -12.18 -16.62 -23.07
C GLU A 248 -12.23 -15.13 -23.42
N ILE A 249 -12.64 -14.81 -24.65
CA ILE A 249 -12.88 -13.44 -25.12
C ILE A 249 -14.38 -13.27 -25.27
N LYS A 250 -15.03 -12.70 -24.25
CA LYS A 250 -16.47 -12.40 -24.23
C LYS A 250 -16.80 -11.07 -24.89
N ASN A 251 -15.79 -10.19 -25.03
CA ASN A 251 -15.98 -8.88 -25.61
C ASN A 251 -16.20 -8.98 -27.13
N ARG A 252 -17.43 -8.68 -27.58
CA ARG A 252 -17.88 -8.81 -28.95
C ARG A 252 -17.17 -7.94 -30.00
N TYR A 253 -16.39 -6.97 -29.57
CA TYR A 253 -15.69 -6.08 -30.50
C TYR A 253 -14.40 -6.66 -31.04
N PHE A 254 -13.89 -7.73 -30.46
CA PHE A 254 -12.68 -8.39 -30.95
C PHE A 254 -12.98 -9.40 -32.06
N ASP A 255 -12.29 -9.24 -33.20
CA ASP A 255 -12.19 -10.27 -34.22
C ASP A 255 -10.80 -10.92 -34.12
N LYS A 256 -10.76 -12.24 -33.86
CA LYS A 256 -9.52 -13.01 -33.67
C LYS A 256 -8.51 -12.33 -32.71
N GLY A 257 -9.01 -11.69 -31.65
CA GLY A 257 -8.17 -11.01 -30.65
C GLY A 257 -7.66 -9.63 -31.07
N LYS A 258 -8.24 -8.99 -32.08
CA LYS A 258 -7.80 -7.70 -32.60
C LYS A 258 -8.94 -6.72 -32.78
N VAL A 259 -8.69 -5.43 -32.47
CA VAL A 259 -9.56 -4.30 -32.81
C VAL A 259 -8.71 -3.15 -33.34
N GLY A 260 -9.02 -2.66 -34.53
CA GLY A 260 -8.33 -1.51 -35.14
C GLY A 260 -6.85 -1.77 -35.47
N ASN A 261 -5.98 -0.76 -35.30
CA ASN A 261 -4.59 -0.79 -35.76
C ASN A 261 -3.62 -1.55 -34.84
N SER A 262 -4.05 -1.96 -33.64
CA SER A 262 -3.22 -2.70 -32.68
C SER A 262 -2.08 -1.88 -32.04
N ASP A 263 -2.31 -0.60 -31.80
CA ASP A 263 -1.34 0.30 -31.19
C ASP A 263 -1.15 0.00 -29.68
N ASN A 264 -2.16 -0.61 -29.05
CA ASN A 264 -2.15 -1.01 -27.65
C ASN A 264 -2.04 -2.54 -27.55
N ILE A 265 -1.20 -3.06 -26.70
CA ILE A 265 -0.98 -4.50 -26.54
C ILE A 265 -1.39 -4.93 -25.14
N LEU A 266 -2.31 -5.89 -25.06
CA LEU A 266 -2.61 -6.60 -23.82
C LEU A 266 -2.04 -8.01 -23.93
N GLU A 267 -0.93 -8.25 -23.23
CA GLU A 267 -0.18 -9.51 -23.29
C GLU A 267 -0.26 -10.21 -21.93
N PHE A 268 -1.02 -11.30 -21.84
CA PHE A 268 -1.33 -11.98 -20.59
C PHE A 268 -0.87 -13.43 -20.61
N TYR A 269 -0.23 -13.84 -19.49
CA TYR A 269 0.31 -15.18 -19.28
C TYR A 269 -0.19 -15.76 -17.96
N THR A 270 -0.69 -16.98 -17.97
CA THR A 270 -0.93 -17.77 -16.77
C THR A 270 -0.24 -19.13 -16.91
N VAL A 271 0.21 -19.73 -15.82
CA VAL A 271 0.63 -21.14 -15.83
C VAL A 271 -0.54 -22.02 -15.42
N ASP A 272 -1.10 -21.76 -14.23
CA ASP A 272 -2.29 -22.43 -13.71
C ASP A 272 -3.37 -21.38 -13.43
N GLY A 273 -4.26 -21.19 -14.40
CA GLY A 273 -5.38 -20.24 -14.29
C GLY A 273 -5.91 -19.77 -15.65
N ASP A 274 -7.07 -19.18 -15.63
CA ASP A 274 -7.78 -18.72 -16.81
C ASP A 274 -7.48 -17.25 -17.15
N ILE A 275 -7.65 -16.89 -18.43
CA ILE A 275 -7.59 -15.51 -18.92
C ILE A 275 -8.94 -15.15 -19.52
N ILE A 276 -9.62 -14.15 -18.94
CA ILE A 276 -10.95 -13.72 -19.36
C ILE A 276 -10.90 -12.25 -19.77
N ILE A 277 -11.42 -11.94 -20.98
CA ILE A 277 -11.53 -10.58 -21.54
C ILE A 277 -13.00 -10.25 -21.76
N GLU A 278 -13.49 -9.21 -21.09
CA GLU A 278 -14.89 -8.74 -21.12
C GLU A 278 -15.01 -7.31 -21.64
#